data_32927c4dd232e5c872847a0eeabf9c13
#
_entry.id   32927c4dd232e5c872847a0eeabf9c13
#
_cell.length_a   1.000
_cell.length_b   1.000
_cell.length_c   1.000
_cell.angle_alpha   90.00
_cell.angle_beta   90.00
_cell.angle_gamma   90.00
#
_symmetry.space_group_name_H-M   'P 1'
#
loop_
_entity.id
_entity.type
_entity.pdbx_description
1 polymer ?
#
loop_
_entity_poly.entity_id
_entity_poly.type
_entity_poly.pdbx_seq_one_letter_code
_entity_poly.pdbx_strand_id
1 'polypeptide(L)'
;MDISSQEIEAIVKQVLAGMGGAQTSAAPAAYTAAPGGAAGDRGVFENVDDAVEAAWKAQRDWAANYKIEDRQRIIEAIRRCARAHVEEWCHKIVEETGMGRYEDKVEKHLAVINKTPGPECLTTEAKSGDAGLMLEEYAPFGVICSITPTTNPTETIINNTISMIAGGNTVVFNVHPRAKRVSADCLQALNTAIIEAGGPANLITMTREPTMENVDKMAANPKIRLMAGTGGMGMVNALLRSGKKCIGAGAGNPPVIVDETADIELAGRKIYEGASFDNNILCFAEKEVFAVNTAYDGLLHELQKQGAYLLNKAQTEQLVNIVLQPKKGGGHEVNKKWVGKDAARILETIGVHVPDTCRLAICEVPADHPFVLVEQMMPVLPIVRCQSFEQAVEDAVAAEHGNRHTASIFSKDAVSYTHLTL
;
A
#
# COMPACT_ATOMS: atom_id res chain seq x y z
N MET A 1 50.30 -25.80 13.19
CA MET A 1 49.95 -26.46 14.47
C MET A 1 48.65 -27.20 14.19
N ASP A 2 48.75 -28.52 14.12
CA ASP A 2 47.55 -29.34 13.91
C ASP A 2 46.90 -29.55 15.28
N ILE A 3 45.68 -29.04 15.41
CA ILE A 3 44.87 -29.27 16.61
C ILE A 3 44.40 -30.72 16.59
N SER A 4 44.69 -31.47 17.63
CA SER A 4 44.33 -32.88 17.71
C SER A 4 42.82 -33.09 17.88
N SER A 5 42.29 -34.21 17.41
CA SER A 5 40.87 -34.54 17.58
C SER A 5 40.41 -34.54 19.05
N GLN A 6 41.32 -34.77 20.01
CA GLN A 6 41.04 -34.74 21.43
C GLN A 6 40.85 -33.28 21.94
N GLU A 7 41.60 -32.34 21.40
CA GLU A 7 41.44 -30.92 21.75
C GLU A 7 40.14 -30.35 21.18
N ILE A 8 39.73 -30.76 19.97
CA ILE A 8 38.43 -30.39 19.40
C ILE A 8 37.29 -30.95 20.26
N GLU A 9 37.38 -32.19 20.69
CA GLU A 9 36.35 -32.83 21.54
C GLU A 9 36.23 -32.15 22.92
N ALA A 10 37.37 -31.71 23.50
CA ALA A 10 37.39 -30.98 24.74
C ALA A 10 36.72 -29.59 24.61
N ILE A 11 36.99 -28.87 23.51
CA ILE A 11 36.37 -27.58 23.22
C ILE A 11 34.87 -27.73 23.00
N VAL A 12 34.44 -28.75 22.25
CA VAL A 12 33.00 -29.02 22.03
C VAL A 12 32.30 -29.38 23.34
N LYS A 13 32.90 -30.18 24.21
CA LYS A 13 32.32 -30.45 25.53
C LYS A 13 32.24 -29.23 26.41
N GLN A 14 33.20 -28.33 26.35
CA GLN A 14 33.22 -27.09 27.14
C GLN A 14 32.12 -26.08 26.65
N VAL A 15 31.92 -26.01 25.33
CA VAL A 15 30.84 -25.19 24.72
C VAL A 15 29.47 -25.77 25.07
N LEU A 16 29.29 -27.09 24.98
CA LEU A 16 28.03 -27.75 25.35
C LEU A 16 27.70 -27.62 26.85
N ALA A 17 28.72 -27.71 27.72
CA ALA A 17 28.52 -27.47 29.15
C ALA A 17 28.16 -26.03 29.50
N GLY A 18 28.67 -25.04 28.73
CA GLY A 18 28.29 -23.63 28.83
C GLY A 18 26.85 -23.33 28.34
N MET A 19 26.37 -24.14 27.39
CA MET A 19 25.00 -24.02 26.87
C MET A 19 23.93 -24.73 27.71
N GLY A 20 24.35 -25.65 28.61
CA GLY A 20 23.44 -26.44 29.47
C GLY A 20 22.89 -25.70 30.69
N GLY A 21 23.25 -24.42 30.87
CA GLY A 21 22.79 -23.56 31.97
C GLY A 21 21.63 -22.63 31.62
N ALA A 22 20.84 -22.94 30.57
CA ALA A 22 19.62 -22.17 30.29
C ALA A 22 18.60 -22.48 31.41
N GLN A 23 18.53 -21.59 32.38
CA GLN A 23 17.40 -21.48 33.29
C GLN A 23 16.11 -21.49 32.46
N THR A 24 15.20 -22.40 32.78
CA THR A 24 13.81 -22.32 32.35
C THR A 24 13.32 -20.92 32.70
N SER A 25 13.19 -20.05 31.70
CA SER A 25 12.61 -18.74 31.88
C SER A 25 11.19 -18.96 32.43
N ALA A 26 10.92 -18.44 33.62
CA ALA A 26 9.57 -18.32 34.13
C ALA A 26 8.70 -17.68 33.02
N ALA A 27 7.50 -18.22 32.83
CA ALA A 27 6.51 -17.60 31.95
C ALA A 27 6.45 -16.10 32.26
N PRO A 28 6.44 -15.23 31.25
CA PRO A 28 6.39 -13.79 31.48
C PRO A 28 5.20 -13.50 32.39
N ALA A 29 5.45 -12.81 33.50
CA ALA A 29 4.40 -12.39 34.41
C ALA A 29 3.33 -11.63 33.60
N ALA A 30 2.08 -11.98 33.79
CA ALA A 30 0.97 -11.31 33.16
C ALA A 30 1.14 -9.79 33.39
N TYR A 31 1.28 -9.04 32.29
CA TYR A 31 1.43 -7.58 32.33
C TYR A 31 0.16 -6.98 32.92
N THR A 32 0.25 -6.56 34.17
CA THR A 32 -0.76 -5.69 34.78
C THR A 32 -0.49 -4.28 34.28
N ALA A 33 -1.38 -3.75 33.44
CA ALA A 33 -1.32 -2.37 32.96
C ALA A 33 -1.14 -1.42 34.16
N ALA A 34 -0.07 -0.60 34.12
CA ALA A 34 0.14 0.43 35.13
C ALA A 34 -1.01 1.44 35.10
N PRO A 35 -1.63 1.79 36.21
CA PRO A 35 -2.68 2.78 36.26
C PRO A 35 -2.07 4.19 36.10
N GLY A 36 -2.55 4.96 35.12
CA GLY A 36 -2.27 6.39 35.05
C GLY A 36 -1.85 6.92 33.67
N GLY A 37 -2.79 6.99 32.81
CA GLY A 37 -2.84 7.75 31.55
C GLY A 37 -4.22 7.57 30.97
N ALA A 38 -4.78 8.54 30.23
CA ALA A 38 -6.06 8.35 29.58
C ALA A 38 -6.00 7.04 28.78
N ALA A 39 -6.70 6.02 29.25
CA ALA A 39 -6.70 4.71 28.64
C ALA A 39 -7.49 4.84 27.33
N GLY A 40 -6.77 4.91 26.21
CA GLY A 40 -7.37 4.79 24.90
C GLY A 40 -8.07 3.44 24.79
N ASP A 41 -9.20 3.40 24.10
CA ASP A 41 -9.94 2.18 23.83
C ASP A 41 -9.15 1.32 22.84
N ARG A 42 -8.28 0.45 23.37
CA ARG A 42 -7.39 -0.45 22.59
C ARG A 42 -6.60 0.28 21.48
N GLY A 43 -6.00 1.42 21.82
CA GLY A 43 -5.20 2.23 20.90
C GLY A 43 -5.97 3.35 20.20
N VAL A 44 -7.28 3.47 20.38
CA VAL A 44 -8.10 4.60 19.89
C VAL A 44 -8.24 5.66 20.97
N PHE A 45 -7.84 6.89 20.70
CA PHE A 45 -7.82 8.02 21.64
C PHE A 45 -8.72 9.17 21.18
N GLU A 46 -9.16 10.00 22.10
CA GLU A 46 -9.98 11.18 21.75
C GLU A 46 -9.11 12.33 21.20
N ASN A 47 -7.86 12.45 21.65
CA ASN A 47 -6.94 13.47 21.14
C ASN A 47 -5.61 12.88 20.67
N VAL A 48 -4.93 13.63 19.81
CA VAL A 48 -3.70 13.19 19.16
C VAL A 48 -2.49 13.17 20.12
N ASP A 49 -2.45 14.07 21.10
CA ASP A 49 -1.31 14.15 22.02
C ASP A 49 -1.27 12.93 22.94
N ASP A 50 -2.42 12.46 23.40
CA ASP A 50 -2.53 11.21 24.19
C ASP A 50 -2.16 9.98 23.35
N ALA A 51 -2.58 9.92 22.08
CA ALA A 51 -2.21 8.84 21.16
C ALA A 51 -0.69 8.79 20.93
N VAL A 52 -0.06 9.95 20.71
CA VAL A 52 1.40 10.06 20.55
C VAL A 52 2.14 9.70 21.84
N GLU A 53 1.64 10.16 23.00
CA GLU A 53 2.24 9.85 24.29
C GLU A 53 2.18 8.36 24.62
N ALA A 54 1.06 7.71 24.33
CA ALA A 54 0.89 6.26 24.51
C ALA A 54 1.83 5.47 23.60
N ALA A 55 1.91 5.82 22.32
CA ALA A 55 2.85 5.21 21.37
C ALA A 55 4.30 5.44 21.76
N TRP A 56 4.66 6.62 22.29
CA TRP A 56 6.01 6.92 22.77
C TRP A 56 6.40 6.06 23.98
N LYS A 57 5.50 5.85 24.93
CA LYS A 57 5.74 4.94 26.05
C LYS A 57 5.93 3.51 25.59
N ALA A 58 5.04 3.04 24.69
CA ALA A 58 5.15 1.72 24.07
C ALA A 58 6.47 1.55 23.29
N GLN A 59 6.93 2.59 22.56
CA GLN A 59 8.19 2.55 21.82
C GLN A 59 9.41 2.32 22.73
N ARG A 60 9.43 2.94 23.90
CA ARG A 60 10.54 2.75 24.85
C ARG A 60 10.59 1.33 25.40
N ASP A 61 9.43 0.76 25.71
CA ASP A 61 9.32 -0.63 26.14
C ASP A 61 9.70 -1.59 25.01
N TRP A 62 9.14 -1.35 23.80
CA TRP A 62 9.40 -2.14 22.61
C TRP A 62 10.88 -2.21 22.24
N ALA A 63 11.57 -1.09 22.28
CA ALA A 63 13.00 -1.02 21.96
C ALA A 63 13.90 -1.64 23.03
N ALA A 64 13.49 -1.58 24.31
CA ALA A 64 14.33 -2.05 25.44
C ALA A 64 14.17 -3.54 25.73
N ASN A 65 12.96 -4.10 25.57
CA ASN A 65 12.60 -5.39 26.16
C ASN A 65 12.21 -6.46 25.12
N TYR A 66 12.04 -6.10 23.82
CA TYR A 66 11.56 -7.03 22.80
C TYR A 66 12.61 -7.29 21.70
N LYS A 67 12.87 -8.58 21.47
CA LYS A 67 13.82 -9.08 20.47
C LYS A 67 13.13 -9.36 19.13
N ILE A 68 13.90 -9.73 18.12
CA ILE A 68 13.38 -10.11 16.79
C ILE A 68 12.41 -11.31 16.87
N GLU A 69 12.69 -12.29 17.73
CA GLU A 69 11.78 -13.43 17.95
C GLU A 69 10.41 -12.98 18.51
N ASP A 70 10.38 -11.98 19.38
CA ASP A 70 9.14 -11.40 19.89
C ASP A 70 8.37 -10.68 18.78
N ARG A 71 9.10 -9.95 17.93
CA ARG A 71 8.51 -9.27 16.76
C ARG A 71 7.89 -10.28 15.81
N GLN A 72 8.56 -11.39 15.51
CA GLN A 72 8.03 -12.47 14.68
C GLN A 72 6.74 -13.04 15.27
N ARG A 73 6.73 -13.41 16.55
CA ARG A 73 5.55 -13.92 17.25
C ARG A 73 4.35 -12.96 17.18
N ILE A 74 4.60 -11.68 17.43
CA ILE A 74 3.58 -10.64 17.43
C ILE A 74 3.04 -10.40 16.02
N ILE A 75 3.91 -10.32 15.00
CA ILE A 75 3.50 -10.16 13.61
C ILE A 75 2.67 -11.35 13.12
N GLU A 76 3.02 -12.57 13.52
CA GLU A 76 2.20 -13.74 13.21
C GLU A 76 0.81 -13.66 13.88
N ALA A 77 0.71 -13.10 15.09
CA ALA A 77 -0.58 -12.85 15.72
C ALA A 77 -1.39 -11.79 14.96
N ILE A 78 -0.74 -10.71 14.51
CA ILE A 78 -1.35 -9.68 13.64
C ILE A 78 -1.88 -10.31 12.34
N ARG A 79 -1.08 -11.14 11.66
CA ARG A 79 -1.49 -11.83 10.42
C ARG A 79 -2.68 -12.77 10.66
N ARG A 80 -2.67 -13.54 11.75
CA ARG A 80 -3.81 -14.43 12.10
C ARG A 80 -5.08 -13.63 12.40
N CYS A 81 -4.96 -12.56 13.19
CA CYS A 81 -6.07 -11.67 13.49
C CYS A 81 -6.65 -11.04 12.22
N ALA A 82 -5.80 -10.46 11.38
CA ALA A 82 -6.21 -9.85 10.12
C ALA A 82 -6.92 -10.85 9.20
N ARG A 83 -6.39 -12.08 9.09
CA ARG A 83 -7.01 -13.14 8.29
C ARG A 83 -8.40 -13.55 8.82
N ALA A 84 -8.58 -13.56 10.13
CA ALA A 84 -9.87 -13.91 10.74
C ALA A 84 -10.95 -12.85 10.53
N HIS A 85 -10.57 -11.59 10.27
CA HIS A 85 -11.50 -10.47 10.11
C HIS A 85 -11.62 -9.96 8.65
N VAL A 86 -10.94 -10.58 7.69
CA VAL A 86 -10.90 -10.11 6.29
C VAL A 86 -12.29 -9.85 5.73
N GLU A 87 -13.18 -10.84 5.82
CA GLU A 87 -14.53 -10.74 5.26
C GLU A 87 -15.34 -9.61 5.91
N GLU A 88 -15.30 -9.54 7.23
CA GLU A 88 -16.00 -8.50 7.99
C GLU A 88 -15.50 -7.09 7.62
N TRP A 89 -14.19 -6.90 7.59
CA TRP A 89 -13.62 -5.59 7.25
C TRP A 89 -13.88 -5.20 5.80
N CYS A 90 -13.82 -6.14 4.86
CA CYS A 90 -14.13 -5.87 3.45
C CYS A 90 -15.58 -5.40 3.25
N HIS A 91 -16.54 -6.02 3.92
CA HIS A 91 -17.93 -5.55 3.91
C HIS A 91 -18.06 -4.14 4.50
N LYS A 92 -17.47 -3.89 5.66
CA LYS A 92 -17.48 -2.56 6.32
C LYS A 92 -16.82 -1.49 5.47
N ILE A 93 -15.73 -1.79 4.75
CA ILE A 93 -15.07 -0.82 3.85
C ILE A 93 -16.00 -0.42 2.72
N VAL A 94 -16.62 -1.39 2.04
CA VAL A 94 -17.54 -1.08 0.95
C VAL A 94 -18.75 -0.29 1.45
N GLU A 95 -19.31 -0.65 2.61
CA GLU A 95 -20.42 0.07 3.23
C GLU A 95 -20.04 1.50 3.62
N GLU A 96 -18.91 1.71 4.28
CA GLU A 96 -18.50 3.02 4.80
C GLU A 96 -17.99 3.95 3.71
N THR A 97 -17.20 3.44 2.77
CA THR A 97 -16.56 4.25 1.72
C THR A 97 -17.38 4.35 0.43
N GLY A 98 -18.19 3.33 0.16
CA GLY A 98 -18.91 3.15 -1.10
C GLY A 98 -17.99 2.94 -2.30
N MET A 99 -16.77 2.40 -2.10
CA MET A 99 -15.73 2.24 -3.11
C MET A 99 -15.28 0.79 -3.24
N GLY A 100 -15.02 0.38 -4.50
CA GLY A 100 -14.45 -0.92 -4.84
C GLY A 100 -15.45 -2.07 -4.75
N ARG A 101 -14.93 -3.27 -4.83
CA ARG A 101 -15.70 -4.54 -4.85
C ARG A 101 -15.26 -5.44 -3.70
N TYR A 102 -16.24 -6.06 -3.05
CA TYR A 102 -16.00 -6.91 -1.88
C TYR A 102 -15.00 -8.05 -2.17
N GLU A 103 -15.22 -8.79 -3.25
CA GLU A 103 -14.41 -9.96 -3.62
C GLU A 103 -12.94 -9.55 -3.87
N ASP A 104 -12.73 -8.47 -4.60
CA ASP A 104 -11.41 -7.94 -4.92
C ASP A 104 -10.71 -7.41 -3.64
N LYS A 105 -11.47 -6.82 -2.71
CA LYS A 105 -10.93 -6.39 -1.42
C LYS A 105 -10.46 -7.55 -0.57
N VAL A 106 -11.16 -8.68 -0.59
CA VAL A 106 -10.74 -9.91 0.10
C VAL A 106 -9.40 -10.39 -0.45
N GLU A 107 -9.25 -10.50 -1.77
CA GLU A 107 -7.99 -10.89 -2.40
C GLU A 107 -6.85 -9.93 -2.05
N LYS A 108 -7.12 -8.63 -2.11
CA LYS A 108 -6.17 -7.58 -1.77
C LYS A 108 -5.70 -7.68 -0.32
N HIS A 109 -6.62 -7.88 0.64
CA HIS A 109 -6.27 -8.10 2.04
C HIS A 109 -5.40 -9.34 2.24
N LEU A 110 -5.76 -10.46 1.60
CA LEU A 110 -4.97 -11.69 1.68
C LEU A 110 -3.57 -11.49 1.09
N ALA A 111 -3.43 -10.73 0.01
CA ALA A 111 -2.13 -10.37 -0.54
C ALA A 111 -1.30 -9.55 0.47
N VAL A 112 -1.89 -8.52 1.07
CA VAL A 112 -1.23 -7.69 2.09
C VAL A 112 -0.82 -8.53 3.31
N ILE A 113 -1.71 -9.34 3.85
CA ILE A 113 -1.45 -10.16 5.03
C ILE A 113 -0.30 -11.15 4.77
N ASN A 114 -0.28 -11.77 3.58
CA ASN A 114 0.66 -12.85 3.27
C ASN A 114 2.00 -12.37 2.68
N LYS A 115 2.00 -11.22 1.99
CA LYS A 115 3.15 -10.75 1.21
C LYS A 115 3.90 -9.56 1.82
N THR A 116 3.30 -8.85 2.79
CA THR A 116 4.01 -7.75 3.46
C THR A 116 5.25 -8.32 4.17
N PRO A 117 6.45 -7.79 3.91
CA PRO A 117 7.66 -8.24 4.58
C PRO A 117 7.61 -7.99 6.09
N GLY A 118 8.14 -8.93 6.85
CA GLY A 118 8.27 -8.87 8.30
C GLY A 118 9.73 -8.87 8.76
N PRO A 119 10.03 -9.35 9.98
CA PRO A 119 11.38 -9.37 10.53
C PRO A 119 12.37 -10.24 9.75
N GLU A 120 11.90 -11.13 8.89
CA GLU A 120 12.72 -11.97 8.01
C GLU A 120 13.59 -11.15 7.04
N CYS A 121 13.24 -9.90 6.78
CA CYS A 121 14.02 -8.98 5.94
C CYS A 121 15.13 -8.24 6.70
N LEU A 122 15.19 -8.38 8.03
CA LEU A 122 16.15 -7.71 8.89
C LEU A 122 17.38 -8.59 9.11
N THR A 123 18.23 -8.69 8.09
CA THR A 123 19.48 -9.47 8.17
C THR A 123 20.65 -8.59 8.53
N THR A 124 21.49 -9.08 9.46
CA THR A 124 22.78 -8.44 9.74
C THR A 124 23.74 -8.76 8.60
N GLU A 125 24.38 -7.74 8.03
CA GLU A 125 25.45 -7.92 7.06
C GLU A 125 26.82 -7.74 7.72
N ALA A 126 27.74 -8.65 7.42
CA ALA A 126 29.12 -8.58 7.88
C ALA A 126 30.05 -8.44 6.68
N LYS A 127 30.88 -7.41 6.69
CA LYS A 127 31.90 -7.16 5.65
C LYS A 127 33.29 -7.20 6.31
N SER A 128 34.16 -8.08 5.86
CA SER A 128 35.53 -8.24 6.36
C SER A 128 36.55 -7.83 5.30
N GLY A 129 37.64 -7.22 5.72
CA GLY A 129 38.78 -6.83 4.90
C GLY A 129 40.03 -6.69 5.73
N ASP A 130 41.17 -6.35 5.10
CA ASP A 130 42.47 -6.26 5.76
C ASP A 130 42.51 -5.23 6.93
N ALA A 131 41.64 -4.23 6.88
CA ALA A 131 41.56 -3.16 7.88
C ALA A 131 40.57 -3.43 9.03
N GLY A 132 39.80 -4.54 8.99
CA GLY A 132 38.87 -4.90 10.05
C GLY A 132 37.56 -5.54 9.61
N LEU A 133 36.62 -5.60 10.55
CA LEU A 133 35.27 -6.14 10.38
C LEU A 133 34.24 -5.02 10.56
N MET A 134 33.28 -4.91 9.62
CA MET A 134 32.13 -4.03 9.72
C MET A 134 30.86 -4.87 9.83
N LEU A 135 30.00 -4.51 10.79
CA LEU A 135 28.64 -5.03 10.90
C LEU A 135 27.66 -3.93 10.54
N GLU A 136 26.66 -4.28 9.73
CA GLU A 136 25.58 -3.40 9.31
C GLU A 136 24.24 -3.97 9.78
N GLU A 137 23.48 -3.19 10.55
CA GLU A 137 22.20 -3.56 11.11
C GLU A 137 21.19 -2.43 10.99
N TYR A 138 19.90 -2.79 10.87
CA TYR A 138 18.81 -1.83 10.85
C TYR A 138 18.43 -1.38 12.26
N ALA A 139 18.28 -0.07 12.45
CA ALA A 139 17.82 0.54 13.68
C ALA A 139 16.43 1.19 13.51
N PRO A 140 15.55 1.17 14.55
CA PRO A 140 14.26 1.80 14.48
C PRO A 140 14.36 3.34 14.42
N PHE A 141 13.42 3.98 13.72
CA PHE A 141 13.23 5.43 13.80
C PHE A 141 12.63 5.84 15.16
N GLY A 142 11.74 5.03 15.70
CA GLY A 142 10.95 5.32 16.89
C GLY A 142 9.46 5.42 16.57
N VAL A 143 8.78 6.46 17.02
CA VAL A 143 7.36 6.67 16.71
C VAL A 143 7.21 7.22 15.30
N ILE A 144 6.41 6.52 14.49
CA ILE A 144 6.10 6.90 13.10
C ILE A 144 4.65 7.38 13.02
N CYS A 145 4.41 8.51 12.37
CA CYS A 145 3.08 8.91 11.94
C CYS A 145 2.76 8.25 10.60
N SER A 146 1.63 7.57 10.50
CA SER A 146 1.15 6.94 9.27
C SER A 146 -0.19 7.52 8.84
N ILE A 147 -0.24 8.14 7.65
CA ILE A 147 -1.47 8.67 7.07
C ILE A 147 -1.98 7.70 6.03
N THR A 148 -3.25 7.27 6.18
CA THR A 148 -3.83 6.24 5.31
C THR A 148 -4.88 6.82 4.36
N PRO A 149 -5.00 6.26 3.14
CA PRO A 149 -5.98 6.70 2.15
C PRO A 149 -7.38 6.11 2.41
N THR A 150 -8.39 6.62 1.70
CA THR A 150 -9.74 6.03 1.69
C THR A 150 -9.83 4.75 0.89
N THR A 151 -9.02 4.63 -0.13
CA THR A 151 -9.06 3.55 -1.13
C THR A 151 -8.61 2.20 -0.57
N ASN A 152 -7.68 2.24 0.40
CA ASN A 152 -7.08 1.05 1.02
C ASN A 152 -6.92 1.28 2.54
N PRO A 153 -8.02 1.48 3.30
CA PRO A 153 -7.91 1.93 4.69
C PRO A 153 -7.29 0.89 5.61
N THR A 154 -7.87 -0.28 5.71
CA THR A 154 -7.38 -1.35 6.61
C THR A 154 -6.18 -2.08 6.03
N GLU A 155 -6.08 -2.21 4.69
CA GLU A 155 -4.92 -2.78 4.02
C GLU A 155 -3.65 -1.98 4.36
N THR A 156 -3.75 -0.65 4.34
CA THR A 156 -2.61 0.23 4.70
C THR A 156 -2.29 0.12 6.20
N ILE A 157 -3.31 0.02 7.07
CA ILE A 157 -3.09 -0.20 8.50
C ILE A 157 -2.35 -1.53 8.72
N ILE A 158 -2.80 -2.62 8.11
CA ILE A 158 -2.17 -3.95 8.25
C ILE A 158 -0.73 -3.92 7.74
N ASN A 159 -0.52 -3.42 6.51
CA ASN A 159 0.80 -3.32 5.89
C ASN A 159 1.78 -2.51 6.74
N ASN A 160 1.39 -1.30 7.12
CA ASN A 160 2.26 -0.40 7.86
C ASN A 160 2.48 -0.89 9.30
N THR A 161 1.49 -1.54 9.91
CA THR A 161 1.65 -2.19 11.22
C THR A 161 2.72 -3.29 11.12
N ILE A 162 2.60 -4.22 10.18
CA ILE A 162 3.57 -5.32 10.02
C ILE A 162 4.97 -4.76 9.76
N SER A 163 5.13 -3.90 8.75
CA SER A 163 6.45 -3.40 8.31
C SER A 163 7.13 -2.53 9.39
N MET A 164 6.37 -1.63 10.03
CA MET A 164 6.94 -0.68 10.98
C MET A 164 7.25 -1.34 12.33
N ILE A 165 6.39 -2.26 12.80
CA ILE A 165 6.64 -3.04 14.01
C ILE A 165 7.82 -4.00 13.79
N ALA A 166 7.91 -4.65 12.63
CA ALA A 166 9.07 -5.47 12.26
C ALA A 166 10.37 -4.66 12.40
N GLY A 167 10.41 -3.45 11.88
CA GLY A 167 11.53 -2.52 12.02
C GLY A 167 11.76 -1.96 13.43
N GLY A 168 11.00 -2.40 14.43
CA GLY A 168 11.15 -1.97 15.82
C GLY A 168 10.51 -0.63 16.17
N ASN A 169 9.58 -0.14 15.34
CA ASN A 169 8.91 1.14 15.52
C ASN A 169 7.52 0.98 16.14
N THR A 170 6.93 2.07 16.63
CA THR A 170 5.50 2.20 16.93
C THR A 170 4.84 3.15 15.94
N VAL A 171 3.52 3.06 15.80
CA VAL A 171 2.79 3.81 14.78
C VAL A 171 1.63 4.59 15.37
N VAL A 172 1.54 5.86 15.00
CA VAL A 172 0.35 6.70 15.23
C VAL A 172 -0.34 6.92 13.89
N PHE A 173 -1.51 6.34 13.71
CA PHE A 173 -2.27 6.47 12.47
C PHE A 173 -3.14 7.73 12.46
N ASN A 174 -3.13 8.46 11.34
CA ASN A 174 -4.15 9.42 10.99
C ASN A 174 -4.90 8.90 9.77
N VAL A 175 -6.01 8.24 10.03
CA VAL A 175 -6.78 7.58 8.98
C VAL A 175 -7.65 8.57 8.20
N HIS A 176 -8.11 8.18 7.03
CA HIS A 176 -9.00 9.05 6.26
C HIS A 176 -10.38 9.16 6.93
N PRO A 177 -10.98 10.37 7.08
CA PRO A 177 -12.26 10.55 7.78
C PRO A 177 -13.43 9.71 7.24
N ARG A 178 -13.43 9.39 5.94
CA ARG A 178 -14.46 8.55 5.30
C ARG A 178 -14.29 7.05 5.51
N ALA A 179 -13.28 6.62 6.26
CA ALA A 179 -13.03 5.20 6.60
C ALA A 179 -12.66 5.05 8.08
N LYS A 180 -13.02 6.03 8.92
CA LYS A 180 -12.58 6.10 10.32
C LYS A 180 -13.13 4.98 11.18
N ARG A 181 -14.36 4.49 10.91
CA ARG A 181 -15.00 3.44 11.71
C ARG A 181 -14.34 2.09 11.48
N VAL A 182 -14.24 1.66 10.23
CA VAL A 182 -13.58 0.39 9.91
C VAL A 182 -12.10 0.40 10.27
N SER A 183 -11.44 1.55 10.16
CA SER A 183 -10.04 1.72 10.59
C SER A 183 -9.88 1.57 12.10
N ALA A 184 -10.79 2.11 12.90
CA ALA A 184 -10.79 1.95 14.36
C ALA A 184 -11.03 0.48 14.76
N ASP A 185 -12.02 -0.18 14.16
CA ASP A 185 -12.29 -1.61 14.38
C ASP A 185 -11.06 -2.47 14.08
N CYS A 186 -10.40 -2.22 12.94
CA CYS A 186 -9.18 -2.92 12.56
C CYS A 186 -8.06 -2.69 13.58
N LEU A 187 -7.77 -1.45 13.92
CA LEU A 187 -6.70 -1.10 14.86
C LEU A 187 -6.93 -1.70 16.26
N GLN A 188 -8.16 -1.66 16.76
CA GLN A 188 -8.53 -2.25 18.06
C GLN A 188 -8.35 -3.77 18.08
N ALA A 189 -8.76 -4.47 17.01
CA ALA A 189 -8.57 -5.91 16.86
C ALA A 189 -7.08 -6.27 16.81
N LEU A 190 -6.28 -5.54 16.03
CA LEU A 190 -4.83 -5.76 15.93
C LEU A 190 -4.12 -5.49 17.26
N ASN A 191 -4.46 -4.41 17.99
CA ASN A 191 -3.89 -4.17 19.33
C ASN A 191 -4.26 -5.29 20.31
N THR A 192 -5.47 -5.82 20.26
CA THR A 192 -5.88 -6.96 21.08
C THR A 192 -4.98 -8.16 20.80
N ALA A 193 -4.79 -8.49 19.53
CA ALA A 193 -3.92 -9.61 19.12
C ALA A 193 -2.45 -9.40 19.54
N ILE A 194 -1.95 -8.16 19.45
CA ILE A 194 -0.60 -7.79 19.91
C ILE A 194 -0.45 -8.07 21.42
N ILE A 195 -1.39 -7.62 22.23
CA ILE A 195 -1.38 -7.79 23.69
C ILE A 195 -1.47 -9.27 24.06
N GLU A 196 -2.39 -10.02 23.45
CA GLU A 196 -2.57 -11.45 23.68
C GLU A 196 -1.33 -12.27 23.27
N ALA A 197 -0.56 -11.79 22.29
CA ALA A 197 0.72 -12.37 21.92
C ALA A 197 1.89 -11.95 22.83
N GLY A 198 1.64 -11.20 23.90
CA GLY A 198 2.64 -10.72 24.86
C GLY A 198 3.39 -9.46 24.41
N GLY A 199 2.86 -8.73 23.43
CA GLY A 199 3.36 -7.42 23.03
C GLY A 199 2.84 -6.29 23.95
N PRO A 200 3.52 -5.12 23.95
CA PRO A 200 3.06 -3.98 24.72
C PRO A 200 1.78 -3.38 24.13
N ALA A 201 0.93 -2.86 24.97
CA ALA A 201 -0.23 -2.09 24.52
C ALA A 201 0.21 -0.82 23.80
N ASN A 202 -0.60 -0.37 22.83
CA ASN A 202 -0.39 0.88 22.08
C ASN A 202 0.86 0.89 21.18
N LEU A 203 1.29 -0.26 20.66
CA LEU A 203 2.25 -0.30 19.55
C LEU A 203 1.71 0.42 18.32
N ILE A 204 0.40 0.37 18.13
CA ILE A 204 -0.33 1.13 17.12
C ILE A 204 -1.42 1.95 17.80
N THR A 205 -1.54 3.22 17.43
CA THR A 205 -2.54 4.13 17.98
C THR A 205 -3.18 4.98 16.90
N MET A 206 -4.36 5.54 17.17
CA MET A 206 -5.02 6.53 16.31
C MET A 206 -5.93 7.44 17.13
N THR A 207 -6.37 8.54 16.51
CA THR A 207 -7.46 9.36 17.06
C THR A 207 -8.81 8.89 16.50
N ARG A 208 -9.86 8.95 17.32
CA ARG A 208 -11.24 8.64 16.91
C ARG A 208 -11.70 9.56 15.78
N GLU A 209 -11.38 10.84 15.89
CA GLU A 209 -11.69 11.86 14.87
C GLU A 209 -10.40 12.31 14.17
N PRO A 210 -10.07 11.73 13.00
CA PRO A 210 -8.91 12.14 12.23
C PRO A 210 -9.15 13.46 11.49
N THR A 211 -8.21 14.39 11.62
CA THR A 211 -8.27 15.72 10.98
C THR A 211 -6.91 16.12 10.40
N MET A 212 -6.89 17.15 9.55
CA MET A 212 -5.63 17.75 9.09
C MET A 212 -4.89 18.46 10.22
N GLU A 213 -5.60 19.05 11.19
CA GLU A 213 -5.01 19.64 12.38
C GLU A 213 -4.23 18.60 13.19
N ASN A 214 -4.73 17.36 13.28
CA ASN A 214 -3.99 16.26 13.91
C ASN A 214 -2.68 15.95 13.15
N VAL A 215 -2.69 16.02 11.81
CA VAL A 215 -1.47 15.84 11.01
C VAL A 215 -0.45 16.94 11.33
N ASP A 216 -0.89 18.19 11.41
CA ASP A 216 -0.01 19.33 11.74
C ASP A 216 0.56 19.19 13.15
N LYS A 217 -0.25 18.81 14.15
CA LYS A 217 0.20 18.51 15.51
C LYS A 217 1.23 17.39 15.56
N MET A 218 1.00 16.28 14.84
CA MET A 218 1.96 15.18 14.75
C MET A 218 3.24 15.61 14.03
N ALA A 219 3.16 16.40 12.98
CA ALA A 219 4.31 16.95 12.27
C ALA A 219 5.16 17.85 13.18
N ALA A 220 4.54 18.65 14.06
CA ALA A 220 5.24 19.50 15.02
C ALA A 220 5.78 18.73 16.24
N ASN A 221 5.23 17.56 16.57
CA ASN A 221 5.56 16.83 17.80
C ASN A 221 6.96 16.20 17.73
N PRO A 222 7.90 16.51 18.68
CA PRO A 222 9.27 16.01 18.66
C PRO A 222 9.38 14.48 18.86
N LYS A 223 8.35 13.82 19.41
CA LYS A 223 8.33 12.37 19.59
C LYS A 223 8.09 11.62 18.28
N ILE A 224 7.44 12.24 17.29
CA ILE A 224 7.30 11.68 15.94
C ILE A 224 8.63 11.86 15.19
N ARG A 225 9.20 10.75 14.73
CA ARG A 225 10.53 10.74 14.08
C ARG A 225 10.46 10.59 12.56
N LEU A 226 9.39 10.01 12.05
CA LEU A 226 9.16 9.78 10.63
C LEU A 226 7.68 9.99 10.33
N MET A 227 7.38 10.61 9.19
CA MET A 227 6.03 10.71 8.64
C MET A 227 5.95 9.80 7.40
N ALA A 228 4.99 8.87 7.37
CA ALA A 228 4.69 8.04 6.21
C ALA A 228 3.27 8.36 5.76
N GLY A 229 3.10 8.83 4.55
CA GLY A 229 1.76 9.26 4.08
C GLY A 229 1.44 8.76 2.69
N THR A 230 0.26 8.14 2.56
CA THR A 230 -0.32 7.73 1.27
C THR A 230 -1.59 8.49 1.02
N GLY A 231 -1.68 9.19 -0.12
CA GLY A 231 -2.87 9.95 -0.48
C GLY A 231 -2.64 11.00 -1.56
N GLY A 232 -3.57 11.95 -1.70
CA GLY A 232 -3.49 12.96 -2.75
C GLY A 232 -2.26 13.88 -2.63
N MET A 233 -1.79 14.42 -3.76
CA MET A 233 -0.58 15.24 -3.85
C MET A 233 -0.54 16.42 -2.87
N GLY A 234 -1.71 17.02 -2.56
CA GLY A 234 -1.78 18.13 -1.59
C GLY A 234 -1.32 17.71 -0.19
N MET A 235 -1.75 16.53 0.28
CA MET A 235 -1.35 15.97 1.56
C MET A 235 0.14 15.57 1.55
N VAL A 236 0.61 14.88 0.51
CA VAL A 236 2.02 14.48 0.38
C VAL A 236 2.94 15.70 0.38
N ASN A 237 2.60 16.74 -0.38
CA ASN A 237 3.36 17.99 -0.39
C ASN A 237 3.38 18.69 0.98
N ALA A 238 2.29 18.64 1.74
CA ALA A 238 2.26 19.18 3.10
C ALA A 238 3.21 18.41 4.02
N LEU A 239 3.25 17.07 3.92
CA LEU A 239 4.18 16.24 4.67
C LEU A 239 5.65 16.55 4.34
N LEU A 240 5.98 16.62 3.05
CA LEU A 240 7.34 16.94 2.61
C LEU A 240 7.83 18.31 3.09
N ARG A 241 6.91 19.26 3.28
CA ARG A 241 7.22 20.60 3.82
C ARG A 241 7.26 20.67 5.35
N SER A 242 6.91 19.62 6.05
CA SER A 242 6.83 19.58 7.52
C SER A 242 8.18 19.72 8.22
N GLY A 243 9.30 19.60 7.49
CA GLY A 243 10.65 19.60 8.06
C GLY A 243 11.06 18.30 8.74
N LYS A 244 10.20 17.30 8.78
CA LYS A 244 10.52 15.94 9.26
C LYS A 244 10.96 15.03 8.12
N LYS A 245 11.63 13.94 8.46
CA LYS A 245 11.86 12.86 7.51
C LYS A 245 10.50 12.30 7.06
N CYS A 246 10.28 12.20 5.75
CA CYS A 246 9.01 11.79 5.17
C CYS A 246 9.20 10.70 4.12
N ILE A 247 8.25 9.77 4.09
CA ILE A 247 8.01 8.85 2.97
C ILE A 247 6.61 9.16 2.48
N GLY A 248 6.50 9.71 1.28
CA GLY A 248 5.23 10.12 0.68
C GLY A 248 4.93 9.33 -0.57
N ALA A 249 3.71 8.76 -0.64
CA ALA A 249 3.17 8.12 -1.84
C ALA A 249 1.95 8.93 -2.33
N GLY A 250 2.11 9.57 -3.48
CA GLY A 250 1.12 10.45 -4.10
C GLY A 250 0.29 9.77 -5.17
N ALA A 251 -0.20 10.56 -6.13
CA ALA A 251 -0.88 10.08 -7.32
C ALA A 251 0.08 9.26 -8.21
N GLY A 252 -0.45 8.30 -8.95
CA GLY A 252 0.31 7.45 -9.85
C GLY A 252 0.12 7.82 -11.32
N ASN A 253 -1.03 7.53 -11.87
CA ASN A 253 -1.34 7.48 -13.30
C ASN A 253 -0.42 6.51 -14.06
N PRO A 254 -0.44 5.19 -13.74
CA PRO A 254 0.47 4.19 -14.30
C PRO A 254 0.16 3.85 -15.75
N PRO A 255 1.07 4.14 -16.70
CA PRO A 255 0.90 3.76 -18.10
C PRO A 255 1.26 2.30 -18.35
N VAL A 256 0.63 1.73 -19.37
CA VAL A 256 0.95 0.42 -19.94
C VAL A 256 1.41 0.59 -21.37
N ILE A 257 2.54 0.01 -21.74
CA ILE A 257 3.01 -0.05 -23.11
C ILE A 257 2.83 -1.46 -23.66
N VAL A 258 2.28 -1.56 -24.87
CA VAL A 258 2.14 -2.83 -25.58
C VAL A 258 2.82 -2.68 -26.94
N ASP A 259 3.97 -3.34 -27.14
CA ASP A 259 4.73 -3.28 -28.37
C ASP A 259 4.32 -4.37 -29.39
N GLU A 260 4.94 -4.34 -30.55
CA GLU A 260 4.68 -5.27 -31.66
C GLU A 260 5.06 -6.73 -31.35
N THR A 261 5.90 -6.97 -30.36
CA THR A 261 6.37 -8.30 -29.95
C THR A 261 5.52 -8.93 -28.85
N ALA A 262 4.59 -8.15 -28.30
CA ALA A 262 3.76 -8.57 -27.16
C ALA A 262 2.95 -9.84 -27.46
N ASP A 263 2.75 -10.64 -26.43
CA ASP A 263 1.72 -11.66 -26.44
C ASP A 263 0.36 -11.01 -26.18
N ILE A 264 -0.36 -10.76 -27.26
CA ILE A 264 -1.61 -9.96 -27.23
C ILE A 264 -2.69 -10.60 -26.37
N GLU A 265 -2.82 -11.93 -26.37
CA GLU A 265 -3.80 -12.64 -25.54
C GLU A 265 -3.46 -12.48 -24.06
N LEU A 266 -2.19 -12.64 -23.70
CA LEU A 266 -1.71 -12.41 -22.35
C LEU A 266 -1.87 -10.94 -21.95
N ALA A 267 -1.47 -10.00 -22.80
CA ALA A 267 -1.58 -8.57 -22.55
C ALA A 267 -3.03 -8.14 -22.30
N GLY A 268 -3.95 -8.49 -23.22
CA GLY A 268 -5.37 -8.14 -23.08
C GLY A 268 -6.01 -8.71 -21.81
N ARG A 269 -5.73 -9.97 -21.49
CA ARG A 269 -6.22 -10.59 -20.27
C ARG A 269 -5.66 -9.88 -19.01
N LYS A 270 -4.35 -9.64 -18.93
CA LYS A 270 -3.72 -9.04 -17.73
C LYS A 270 -4.08 -7.58 -17.55
N ILE A 271 -4.18 -6.81 -18.63
CA ILE A 271 -4.65 -5.42 -18.59
C ILE A 271 -6.12 -5.38 -18.14
N TYR A 272 -6.98 -6.28 -18.65
CA TYR A 272 -8.37 -6.35 -18.20
C TYR A 272 -8.47 -6.68 -16.70
N GLU A 273 -7.74 -7.72 -16.25
CA GLU A 273 -7.71 -8.14 -14.84
C GLU A 273 -7.24 -6.97 -13.94
N GLY A 274 -6.13 -6.32 -14.26
CA GLY A 274 -5.57 -5.24 -13.46
C GLY A 274 -6.41 -3.96 -13.47
N ALA A 275 -6.82 -3.49 -14.65
CA ALA A 275 -7.61 -2.27 -14.80
C ALA A 275 -9.04 -2.38 -14.25
N SER A 276 -9.59 -3.60 -14.10
CA SER A 276 -10.91 -3.83 -13.50
C SER A 276 -10.88 -4.18 -12.03
N PHE A 277 -9.70 -4.52 -11.48
CA PHE A 277 -9.56 -4.97 -10.10
C PHE A 277 -9.92 -3.86 -9.10
N ASP A 278 -10.77 -4.18 -8.16
CA ASP A 278 -11.29 -3.27 -7.12
C ASP A 278 -11.78 -1.93 -7.71
N ASN A 279 -12.43 -1.97 -8.87
CA ASN A 279 -12.89 -0.81 -9.63
C ASN A 279 -11.77 0.21 -9.93
N ASN A 280 -10.57 -0.28 -10.18
CA ASN A 280 -9.39 0.52 -10.52
C ASN A 280 -8.98 1.57 -9.46
N ILE A 281 -9.26 1.33 -8.17
CA ILE A 281 -8.86 2.26 -7.11
C ILE A 281 -7.43 2.06 -6.60
N LEU A 282 -6.70 1.08 -7.11
CA LEU A 282 -5.30 0.89 -6.81
C LEU A 282 -4.45 1.92 -7.55
N CYS A 283 -3.56 2.61 -6.83
CA CYS A 283 -2.68 3.63 -7.40
C CYS A 283 -1.62 3.08 -8.38
N PHE A 284 -1.41 1.78 -8.41
CA PHE A 284 -0.48 1.08 -9.31
C PHE A 284 -1.18 0.26 -10.40
N ALA A 285 -2.54 0.24 -10.44
CA ALA A 285 -3.29 -0.41 -11.50
C ALA A 285 -3.22 0.42 -12.79
N GLU A 286 -3.36 -0.24 -13.92
CA GLU A 286 -3.31 0.33 -15.25
C GLU A 286 -4.33 1.47 -15.41
N LYS A 287 -3.87 2.67 -15.76
CA LYS A 287 -4.72 3.86 -15.96
C LYS A 287 -4.91 4.23 -17.41
N GLU A 288 -3.92 4.00 -18.23
CA GLU A 288 -3.95 4.20 -19.69
C GLU A 288 -3.05 3.18 -20.39
N VAL A 289 -3.35 2.90 -21.65
CA VAL A 289 -2.61 1.95 -22.49
C VAL A 289 -2.12 2.64 -23.75
N PHE A 290 -0.83 2.52 -24.03
CA PHE A 290 -0.17 2.98 -25.25
C PHE A 290 0.22 1.75 -26.08
N ALA A 291 -0.55 1.47 -27.13
CA ALA A 291 -0.33 0.29 -27.96
C ALA A 291 0.24 0.68 -29.34
N VAL A 292 1.32 0.04 -29.73
CA VAL A 292 1.88 0.20 -31.08
C VAL A 292 0.86 -0.27 -32.12
N ASN A 293 0.81 0.43 -33.24
CA ASN A 293 -0.23 0.24 -34.28
C ASN A 293 -0.46 -1.21 -34.69
N THR A 294 0.60 -2.02 -34.77
CA THR A 294 0.52 -3.45 -35.12
C THR A 294 -0.12 -4.32 -34.03
N ALA A 295 -0.02 -3.93 -32.78
CA ALA A 295 -0.60 -4.62 -31.62
C ALA A 295 -2.02 -4.13 -31.30
N TYR A 296 -2.37 -2.91 -31.69
CA TYR A 296 -3.54 -2.17 -31.23
C TYR A 296 -4.87 -2.88 -31.47
N ASP A 297 -5.16 -3.26 -32.72
CA ASP A 297 -6.48 -3.84 -33.07
C ASP A 297 -6.66 -5.22 -32.42
N GLY A 298 -5.58 -6.01 -32.32
CA GLY A 298 -5.57 -7.28 -31.61
C GLY A 298 -5.82 -7.12 -30.12
N LEU A 299 -5.19 -6.14 -29.48
CA LEU A 299 -5.38 -5.83 -28.07
C LEU A 299 -6.81 -5.38 -27.77
N LEU A 300 -7.35 -4.48 -28.62
CA LEU A 300 -8.72 -3.99 -28.46
C LEU A 300 -9.74 -5.16 -28.56
N HIS A 301 -9.54 -6.04 -29.53
CA HIS A 301 -10.35 -7.24 -29.69
C HIS A 301 -10.27 -8.16 -28.45
N GLU A 302 -9.06 -8.38 -27.93
CA GLU A 302 -8.86 -9.25 -26.77
C GLU A 302 -9.48 -8.66 -25.50
N LEU A 303 -9.37 -7.35 -25.26
CA LEU A 303 -10.04 -6.68 -24.14
C LEU A 303 -11.57 -6.83 -24.21
N GLN A 304 -12.17 -6.71 -25.41
CA GLN A 304 -13.61 -6.94 -25.56
C GLN A 304 -13.97 -8.41 -25.34
N LYS A 305 -13.17 -9.35 -25.76
CA LYS A 305 -13.34 -10.79 -25.52
C LYS A 305 -13.31 -11.12 -24.02
N GLN A 306 -12.52 -10.40 -23.23
CA GLN A 306 -12.51 -10.50 -21.76
C GLN A 306 -13.75 -9.87 -21.10
N GLY A 307 -14.58 -9.13 -21.83
CA GLY A 307 -15.83 -8.54 -21.36
C GLY A 307 -15.80 -7.02 -21.18
N ALA A 308 -14.78 -6.34 -21.69
CA ALA A 308 -14.76 -4.88 -21.68
C ALA A 308 -15.79 -4.29 -22.65
N TYR A 309 -16.46 -3.22 -22.23
CA TYR A 309 -17.36 -2.45 -23.08
C TYR A 309 -16.59 -1.35 -23.82
N LEU A 310 -16.61 -1.39 -25.15
CA LEU A 310 -15.98 -0.34 -25.98
C LEU A 310 -16.92 0.85 -26.17
N LEU A 311 -16.55 1.99 -25.60
CA LEU A 311 -17.23 3.27 -25.78
C LEU A 311 -17.01 3.81 -27.21
N ASN A 312 -18.06 4.31 -27.84
CA ASN A 312 -17.89 5.12 -29.04
C ASN A 312 -17.50 6.58 -28.67
N LYS A 313 -17.06 7.36 -29.67
CA LYS A 313 -16.61 8.73 -29.46
C LYS A 313 -17.62 9.62 -28.72
N ALA A 314 -18.90 9.56 -29.09
CA ALA A 314 -19.95 10.36 -28.44
C ALA A 314 -20.16 9.95 -26.98
N GLN A 315 -20.13 8.67 -26.67
CA GLN A 315 -20.22 8.14 -25.31
C GLN A 315 -19.01 8.54 -24.47
N THR A 316 -17.82 8.51 -25.07
CA THR A 316 -16.56 8.92 -24.39
C THR A 316 -16.65 10.39 -23.97
N GLU A 317 -17.04 11.30 -24.89
CA GLU A 317 -17.18 12.73 -24.60
C GLU A 317 -18.27 13.03 -23.56
N GLN A 318 -19.39 12.31 -23.62
CA GLN A 318 -20.43 12.44 -22.58
C GLN A 318 -19.91 12.01 -21.21
N LEU A 319 -19.14 10.92 -21.17
CA LEU A 319 -18.61 10.37 -19.92
C LEU A 319 -17.57 11.31 -19.30
N VAL A 320 -16.68 11.93 -20.10
CA VAL A 320 -15.73 12.96 -19.64
C VAL A 320 -16.44 14.03 -18.82
N ASN A 321 -17.55 14.58 -19.32
CA ASN A 321 -18.30 15.65 -18.67
C ASN A 321 -19.00 15.23 -17.36
N ILE A 322 -19.15 13.94 -17.12
CA ILE A 322 -19.78 13.39 -15.92
C ILE A 322 -18.76 13.01 -14.85
N VAL A 323 -17.70 12.30 -15.28
CA VAL A 323 -16.74 11.71 -14.33
C VAL A 323 -15.51 12.58 -14.07
N LEU A 324 -15.27 13.59 -14.91
CA LEU A 324 -14.26 14.62 -14.68
C LEU A 324 -14.92 15.97 -14.41
N GLN A 325 -14.19 16.89 -13.82
CA GLN A 325 -14.60 18.27 -13.58
C GLN A 325 -13.44 19.23 -13.87
N PRO A 326 -13.73 20.48 -14.23
CA PRO A 326 -12.68 21.48 -14.46
C PRO A 326 -11.84 21.71 -13.21
N LYS A 327 -10.53 21.73 -13.36
CA LYS A 327 -9.57 22.03 -12.28
C LYS A 327 -9.27 23.53 -12.24
N LYS A 328 -9.14 24.10 -11.04
CA LYS A 328 -8.65 25.48 -10.87
C LYS A 328 -7.22 25.58 -11.42
N GLY A 329 -7.03 26.44 -12.42
CA GLY A 329 -5.74 26.60 -13.11
C GLY A 329 -5.65 25.90 -14.47
N GLY A 330 -6.73 25.29 -14.92
CA GLY A 330 -6.81 24.60 -16.23
C GLY A 330 -6.73 23.09 -16.16
N GLY A 331 -7.17 22.42 -17.21
CA GLY A 331 -7.29 20.97 -17.28
C GLY A 331 -8.47 20.40 -16.51
N HIS A 332 -8.37 19.12 -16.19
CA HIS A 332 -9.43 18.36 -15.51
C HIS A 332 -8.91 17.72 -14.23
N GLU A 333 -9.82 17.40 -13.33
CA GLU A 333 -9.61 16.55 -12.17
C GLU A 333 -10.75 15.55 -12.03
N VAL A 334 -10.51 14.43 -11.34
CA VAL A 334 -11.54 13.40 -11.14
C VAL A 334 -12.69 13.92 -10.29
N ASN A 335 -13.92 13.64 -10.71
CA ASN A 335 -15.11 13.84 -9.88
C ASN A 335 -15.19 12.71 -8.84
N LYS A 336 -14.88 13.04 -7.59
CA LYS A 336 -14.78 12.10 -6.45
C LYS A 336 -16.03 11.26 -6.22
N LYS A 337 -17.18 11.62 -6.78
CA LYS A 337 -18.43 10.86 -6.71
C LYS A 337 -18.30 9.49 -7.43
N TRP A 338 -17.47 9.43 -8.47
CA TRP A 338 -17.36 8.29 -9.36
C TRP A 338 -16.14 7.39 -9.07
N VAL A 339 -15.24 7.83 -8.21
CA VAL A 339 -14.08 7.06 -7.78
C VAL A 339 -14.54 5.74 -7.15
N GLY A 340 -14.01 4.63 -7.65
CA GLY A 340 -14.28 3.29 -7.15
C GLY A 340 -15.69 2.75 -7.40
N LYS A 341 -16.48 3.36 -8.30
CA LYS A 341 -17.79 2.86 -8.69
C LYS A 341 -17.69 1.82 -9.81
N ASP A 342 -18.64 0.88 -9.84
CA ASP A 342 -18.71 -0.17 -10.86
C ASP A 342 -18.85 0.40 -12.28
N ALA A 343 -18.22 -0.25 -13.27
CA ALA A 343 -18.30 0.15 -14.67
C ALA A 343 -19.77 0.22 -15.17
N ALA A 344 -20.61 -0.76 -14.82
CA ALA A 344 -22.01 -0.77 -15.18
C ALA A 344 -22.75 0.49 -14.68
N ARG A 345 -22.48 0.91 -13.44
CA ARG A 345 -23.08 2.10 -12.85
C ARG A 345 -22.58 3.41 -13.48
N ILE A 346 -21.32 3.43 -13.89
CA ILE A 346 -20.73 4.57 -14.62
C ILE A 346 -21.37 4.65 -16.01
N LEU A 347 -21.47 3.54 -16.74
CA LEU A 347 -22.05 3.47 -18.08
C LEU A 347 -23.56 3.83 -18.12
N GLU A 348 -24.29 3.47 -17.07
CA GLU A 348 -25.70 3.84 -16.94
C GLU A 348 -25.93 5.38 -17.01
N THR A 349 -24.98 6.17 -16.56
CA THR A 349 -25.07 7.65 -16.60
C THR A 349 -25.15 8.22 -18.01
N ILE A 350 -24.70 7.49 -19.01
CA ILE A 350 -24.76 7.84 -20.44
C ILE A 350 -25.78 7.01 -21.22
N GLY A 351 -26.69 6.34 -20.50
CA GLY A 351 -27.75 5.51 -21.10
C GLY A 351 -27.28 4.18 -21.67
N VAL A 352 -26.09 3.71 -21.28
CA VAL A 352 -25.56 2.40 -21.66
C VAL A 352 -25.86 1.41 -20.55
N HIS A 353 -26.63 0.36 -20.87
CA HIS A 353 -26.97 -0.71 -19.94
C HIS A 353 -26.16 -1.96 -20.27
N VAL A 354 -25.33 -2.37 -19.35
CA VAL A 354 -24.52 -3.59 -19.42
C VAL A 354 -24.80 -4.48 -18.20
N PRO A 355 -24.54 -5.78 -18.25
CA PRO A 355 -24.68 -6.63 -17.07
C PRO A 355 -23.63 -6.25 -16.00
N ASP A 356 -23.92 -6.56 -14.74
CA ASP A 356 -23.01 -6.32 -13.59
C ASP A 356 -21.68 -7.08 -13.71
N THR A 357 -21.61 -8.06 -14.60
CA THR A 357 -20.37 -8.77 -14.97
C THR A 357 -19.44 -7.95 -15.86
N CYS A 358 -19.92 -6.86 -16.47
CA CYS A 358 -19.05 -5.92 -17.19
C CYS A 358 -18.27 -5.08 -16.18
N ARG A 359 -16.99 -5.39 -16.06
CA ARG A 359 -16.12 -4.79 -15.04
C ARG A 359 -15.25 -3.64 -15.54
N LEU A 360 -15.20 -3.41 -16.87
CA LEU A 360 -14.31 -2.41 -17.48
C LEU A 360 -14.99 -1.77 -18.69
N ALA A 361 -14.93 -0.46 -18.79
CA ALA A 361 -15.16 0.29 -20.01
C ALA A 361 -13.82 0.68 -20.64
N ILE A 362 -13.71 0.62 -21.96
CA ILE A 362 -12.53 1.03 -22.71
C ILE A 362 -12.90 2.06 -23.77
N CYS A 363 -11.98 2.94 -24.10
CA CYS A 363 -12.19 3.94 -25.17
C CYS A 363 -10.91 4.20 -25.98
N GLU A 364 -11.08 4.41 -27.28
CA GLU A 364 -10.01 4.82 -28.19
C GLU A 364 -9.89 6.35 -28.16
N VAL A 365 -8.72 6.87 -27.77
CA VAL A 365 -8.50 8.30 -27.59
C VAL A 365 -7.08 8.70 -27.99
N PRO A 366 -6.84 9.99 -28.33
CA PRO A 366 -5.49 10.50 -28.52
C PRO A 366 -4.76 10.68 -27.17
N ALA A 367 -3.44 10.80 -27.21
CA ALA A 367 -2.58 10.90 -26.02
C ALA A 367 -2.86 12.14 -25.14
N ASP A 368 -3.38 13.22 -25.72
CA ASP A 368 -3.74 14.46 -25.03
C ASP A 368 -5.17 14.47 -24.45
N HIS A 369 -5.89 13.35 -24.54
CA HIS A 369 -7.25 13.23 -24.05
C HIS A 369 -7.32 13.30 -22.51
N PRO A 370 -8.34 13.96 -21.92
CA PRO A 370 -8.45 14.07 -20.45
C PRO A 370 -8.39 12.75 -19.69
N PHE A 371 -8.94 11.66 -20.25
CA PHE A 371 -8.86 10.33 -19.63
C PHE A 371 -7.44 9.76 -19.57
N VAL A 372 -6.54 10.17 -20.45
CA VAL A 372 -5.12 9.78 -20.41
C VAL A 372 -4.36 10.62 -19.37
N LEU A 373 -4.68 11.90 -19.28
CA LEU A 373 -3.93 12.85 -18.46
C LEU A 373 -4.39 12.94 -16.98
N VAL A 374 -5.48 12.26 -16.61
CA VAL A 374 -6.04 12.32 -15.25
C VAL A 374 -6.12 10.93 -14.66
N GLU A 375 -5.47 10.72 -13.53
CA GLU A 375 -5.64 9.50 -12.73
C GLU A 375 -7.10 9.37 -12.27
N GLN A 376 -7.87 8.51 -12.95
CA GLN A 376 -9.33 8.47 -12.79
C GLN A 376 -9.77 7.68 -11.56
N MET A 377 -9.04 6.63 -11.20
CA MET A 377 -9.38 5.69 -10.13
C MET A 377 -10.79 5.10 -10.27
N MET A 378 -11.15 4.72 -11.48
CA MET A 378 -12.41 4.09 -11.86
C MET A 378 -12.20 3.17 -13.07
N PRO A 379 -13.06 2.16 -13.30
CA PRO A 379 -12.84 1.17 -14.36
C PRO A 379 -13.23 1.71 -15.75
N VAL A 380 -12.55 2.78 -16.18
CA VAL A 380 -12.62 3.37 -17.52
C VAL A 380 -11.19 3.52 -18.02
N LEU A 381 -10.80 2.71 -19.00
CA LEU A 381 -9.43 2.62 -19.48
C LEU A 381 -9.30 3.21 -20.89
N PRO A 382 -8.59 4.34 -21.04
CA PRO A 382 -8.25 4.90 -22.33
C PRO A 382 -7.15 4.09 -23.01
N ILE A 383 -7.27 3.91 -24.33
CA ILE A 383 -6.30 3.20 -25.17
C ILE A 383 -5.86 4.15 -26.27
N VAL A 384 -4.55 4.39 -26.32
CA VAL A 384 -3.89 5.28 -27.29
C VAL A 384 -3.21 4.44 -28.35
N ARG A 385 -3.44 4.77 -29.63
CA ARG A 385 -2.76 4.16 -30.76
C ARG A 385 -1.47 4.91 -31.06
N CYS A 386 -0.32 4.25 -31.00
CA CYS A 386 1.00 4.82 -31.25
C CYS A 386 1.58 4.29 -32.57
N GLN A 387 2.32 5.12 -33.30
CA GLN A 387 2.93 4.73 -34.57
C GLN A 387 4.19 3.86 -34.39
N SER A 388 4.92 4.06 -33.30
CA SER A 388 6.12 3.30 -32.91
C SER A 388 6.22 3.12 -31.42
N PHE A 389 7.16 2.27 -31.01
CA PHE A 389 7.49 2.07 -29.59
C PHE A 389 8.02 3.35 -28.94
N GLU A 390 8.86 4.11 -29.63
CA GLU A 390 9.42 5.37 -29.13
C GLU A 390 8.30 6.38 -28.81
N GLN A 391 7.31 6.52 -29.71
CA GLN A 391 6.15 7.37 -29.46
C GLN A 391 5.36 6.87 -28.25
N ALA A 392 5.17 5.56 -28.12
CA ALA A 392 4.44 5.00 -26.96
C ALA A 392 5.16 5.32 -25.64
N VAL A 393 6.49 5.29 -25.62
CA VAL A 393 7.29 5.68 -24.44
C VAL A 393 7.18 7.18 -24.17
N GLU A 394 7.31 8.03 -25.19
CA GLU A 394 7.21 9.49 -25.03
C GLU A 394 5.83 9.91 -24.48
N ASP A 395 4.76 9.35 -25.04
CA ASP A 395 3.39 9.61 -24.60
C ASP A 395 3.12 9.08 -23.19
N ALA A 396 3.63 7.89 -22.85
CA ALA A 396 3.52 7.29 -21.53
C ALA A 396 4.23 8.12 -20.44
N VAL A 397 5.46 8.58 -20.73
CA VAL A 397 6.23 9.46 -19.82
C VAL A 397 5.50 10.80 -19.62
N ALA A 398 4.90 11.35 -20.68
CA ALA A 398 4.12 12.59 -20.58
C ALA A 398 2.85 12.40 -19.72
N ALA A 399 2.14 11.29 -19.90
CA ALA A 399 0.91 10.97 -19.13
C ALA A 399 1.18 10.68 -17.65
N GLU A 400 2.36 10.16 -17.33
CA GLU A 400 2.79 9.85 -15.95
C GLU A 400 3.13 11.12 -15.12
N HIS A 401 3.33 12.26 -15.77
CA HIS A 401 3.55 13.59 -15.15
C HIS A 401 4.76 13.69 -14.21
N GLY A 402 5.74 12.82 -14.30
CA GLY A 402 6.90 12.79 -13.41
C GLY A 402 6.61 12.27 -12.01
N ASN A 403 5.50 11.56 -11.82
CA ASN A 403 5.13 10.92 -10.55
C ASN A 403 6.10 9.79 -10.19
N ARG A 404 6.70 9.12 -11.17
CA ARG A 404 7.67 7.99 -11.01
C ARG A 404 7.13 6.90 -10.10
N HIS A 405 5.86 6.55 -10.30
CA HIS A 405 5.16 5.60 -9.44
C HIS A 405 5.27 4.16 -9.97
N THR A 406 4.68 3.89 -11.12
CA THR A 406 4.57 2.54 -11.70
C THR A 406 4.40 2.65 -13.20
N ALA A 407 5.01 1.74 -13.95
CA ALA A 407 4.72 1.50 -15.35
C ALA A 407 4.73 0.00 -15.64
N SER A 408 4.02 -0.41 -16.67
CA SER A 408 3.97 -1.79 -17.13
C SER A 408 4.29 -1.85 -18.64
N ILE A 409 4.90 -2.95 -19.05
CA ILE A 409 5.18 -3.21 -20.48
C ILE A 409 4.88 -4.67 -20.81
N PHE A 410 4.24 -4.88 -21.95
CA PHE A 410 4.10 -6.19 -22.59
C PHE A 410 4.97 -6.21 -23.83
N SER A 411 6.07 -6.94 -23.77
CA SER A 411 7.09 -7.03 -24.81
C SER A 411 7.85 -8.36 -24.70
N LYS A 412 8.30 -8.89 -25.82
CA LYS A 412 9.31 -9.97 -25.90
C LYS A 412 10.69 -9.42 -26.30
N ASP A 413 10.81 -8.12 -26.54
CA ASP A 413 12.07 -7.47 -26.85
C ASP A 413 12.75 -6.94 -25.58
N ALA A 414 13.94 -7.49 -25.27
CA ALA A 414 14.74 -7.06 -24.14
C ALA A 414 15.23 -5.61 -24.26
N VAL A 415 15.36 -5.07 -25.48
CA VAL A 415 15.76 -3.68 -25.72
C VAL A 415 14.63 -2.73 -25.30
N SER A 416 13.40 -3.02 -25.72
CA SER A 416 12.21 -2.26 -25.32
C SER A 416 12.06 -2.22 -23.80
N TYR A 417 12.20 -3.37 -23.12
CA TYR A 417 12.15 -3.43 -21.66
C TYR A 417 13.26 -2.60 -20.99
N THR A 418 14.49 -2.70 -21.51
CA THR A 418 15.66 -2.00 -20.91
C THR A 418 15.54 -0.48 -21.03
N HIS A 419 14.89 0.04 -22.07
CA HIS A 419 14.78 1.48 -22.35
C HIS A 419 13.49 2.11 -21.83
N LEU A 420 12.59 1.33 -21.21
CA LEU A 420 11.45 1.89 -20.48
C LEU A 420 11.95 2.51 -19.17
N THR A 421 12.25 3.80 -19.21
CA THR A 421 12.58 4.61 -18.01
C THR A 421 11.53 5.70 -17.85
N LEU A 422 10.80 5.65 -16.76
CA LEU A 422 9.82 6.67 -16.33
C LEU A 422 10.44 7.70 -15.41
#